data_30122fcdfa19b19b4eec67917a3f9818
#
_entry.id   30122fcdfa19b19b4eec67917a3f9818
#
_cell.length_a   1.000
_cell.length_b   1.000
_cell.length_c   1.000
_cell.angle_alpha   90.00
_cell.angle_beta   90.00
_cell.angle_gamma   90.00
#
_symmetry.space_group_name_H-M   'P 1'
#
loop_
_entity.id
_entity.type
_entity.pdbx_description
1 polymer ?
#
loop_
_entity_poly.entity_id
_entity_poly.type
_entity_poly.pdbx_seq_one_letter_code
_entity_poly.pdbx_strand_id
1 'polypeptide(L)'
;MAIYAIGDKVPNVHEDAYVHPDATVIGDVTIGAGSSVWPGAVLRGDYGTIVVGDKTSIQDGTVVHATHDKATTIGSRCVVGHLAHLEGCTVEDDSLVGSGSIVLHDAIVRSGGLVGAGAVVSNGVEVPAKAMALGIPAKMRLDAVPDGTFAPAVEMYAWNAARYKTDLKRLD
;
A
#
# COMPACT_ATOMS: atom_id res chain seq x y z
N MET A 1 7.20 -0.36 -17.42
CA MET A 1 6.96 0.28 -16.10
C MET A 1 7.35 1.74 -16.21
N ALA A 2 6.51 2.62 -15.66
CA ALA A 2 6.73 4.06 -15.68
C ALA A 2 7.33 4.49 -14.33
N ILE A 3 8.66 4.46 -14.23
CA ILE A 3 9.43 4.92 -13.05
C ILE A 3 10.13 6.21 -13.42
N TYR A 4 9.86 7.26 -12.64
CA TYR A 4 10.36 8.60 -12.93
C TYR A 4 11.11 9.20 -11.73
N ALA A 5 12.28 9.76 -12.00
CA ALA A 5 12.89 10.70 -11.08
C ALA A 5 12.25 12.09 -11.23
N ILE A 6 12.24 12.88 -10.17
CA ILE A 6 11.88 14.29 -10.18
C ILE A 6 12.91 15.08 -9.39
N GLY A 7 13.72 15.89 -10.10
CA GLY A 7 14.92 16.50 -9.52
C GLY A 7 15.91 15.42 -9.06
N ASP A 8 16.30 15.50 -7.80
CA ASP A 8 17.21 14.56 -7.13
C ASP A 8 16.49 13.38 -6.46
N LYS A 9 15.15 13.37 -6.47
CA LYS A 9 14.33 12.29 -5.91
C LYS A 9 14.20 11.17 -6.92
N VAL A 10 14.76 10.01 -6.60
CA VAL A 10 14.82 8.84 -7.48
C VAL A 10 14.20 7.64 -6.76
N PRO A 11 13.25 6.93 -7.38
CA PRO A 11 12.68 5.72 -6.78
C PRO A 11 13.74 4.64 -6.55
N ASN A 12 13.68 4.01 -5.38
CA ASN A 12 14.49 2.85 -5.01
C ASN A 12 13.59 1.61 -4.96
N VAL A 13 13.66 0.78 -6.00
CA VAL A 13 12.87 -0.45 -6.13
C VAL A 13 13.77 -1.64 -5.95
N HIS A 14 13.49 -2.48 -4.95
CA HIS A 14 14.25 -3.71 -4.71
C HIS A 14 14.18 -4.64 -5.93
N GLU A 15 15.26 -5.34 -6.21
CA GLU A 15 15.35 -6.23 -7.38
C GLU A 15 14.31 -7.36 -7.38
N ASP A 16 13.90 -7.81 -6.19
CA ASP A 16 12.84 -8.82 -6.02
C ASP A 16 11.43 -8.23 -6.03
N ALA A 17 11.26 -6.91 -6.02
CA ALA A 17 9.96 -6.30 -6.15
C ALA A 17 9.42 -6.39 -7.58
N TYR A 18 8.11 -6.41 -7.73
CA TYR A 18 7.42 -6.37 -9.01
C TYR A 18 6.67 -5.05 -9.18
N VAL A 19 6.96 -4.33 -10.25
CA VAL A 19 6.18 -3.15 -10.66
C VAL A 19 5.60 -3.43 -12.04
N HIS A 20 4.26 -3.46 -12.13
CA HIS A 20 3.59 -3.71 -13.41
C HIS A 20 3.96 -2.61 -14.44
N PRO A 21 4.10 -2.94 -15.74
CA PRO A 21 4.40 -1.94 -16.79
C PRO A 21 3.46 -0.74 -16.80
N ASP A 22 2.17 -0.92 -16.47
CA ASP A 22 1.17 0.15 -16.44
C ASP A 22 1.00 0.81 -15.05
N ALA A 23 1.85 0.47 -14.07
CA ALA A 23 1.94 1.21 -12.83
C ALA A 23 2.88 2.42 -12.98
N THR A 24 2.67 3.45 -12.17
CA THR A 24 3.48 4.67 -12.18
C THR A 24 4.12 4.91 -10.82
N VAL A 25 5.45 5.09 -10.78
CA VAL A 25 6.22 5.38 -9.56
C VAL A 25 7.06 6.63 -9.80
N ILE A 26 6.89 7.67 -8.99
CA ILE A 26 7.52 8.98 -9.18
C ILE A 26 8.19 9.46 -7.90
N GLY A 27 9.45 9.90 -7.99
CA GLY A 27 10.12 10.63 -6.93
C GLY A 27 10.68 9.78 -5.79
N ASP A 28 10.58 10.28 -4.57
CA ASP A 28 11.13 9.65 -3.37
C ASP A 28 10.23 8.49 -2.88
N VAL A 29 10.38 7.34 -3.54
CA VAL A 29 9.62 6.13 -3.27
C VAL A 29 10.56 4.96 -3.06
N THR A 30 10.44 4.26 -1.93
CA THR A 30 11.15 3.01 -1.68
C THR A 30 10.16 1.84 -1.68
N ILE A 31 10.49 0.77 -2.41
CA ILE A 31 9.69 -0.46 -2.50
C ILE A 31 10.56 -1.65 -2.08
N GLY A 32 10.15 -2.33 -1.02
CA GLY A 32 10.86 -3.45 -0.40
C GLY A 32 10.81 -4.77 -1.17
N ALA A 33 11.58 -5.73 -0.69
CA ALA A 33 11.74 -7.04 -1.32
C ALA A 33 10.44 -7.83 -1.41
N GLY A 34 10.19 -8.48 -2.55
CA GLY A 34 9.01 -9.31 -2.79
C GLY A 34 7.68 -8.55 -2.80
N SER A 35 7.71 -7.22 -2.74
CA SER A 35 6.52 -6.37 -2.84
C SER A 35 6.06 -6.21 -4.28
N SER A 36 4.79 -5.85 -4.47
CA SER A 36 4.18 -5.73 -5.79
C SER A 36 3.34 -4.48 -5.94
N VAL A 37 3.47 -3.82 -7.11
CA VAL A 37 2.66 -2.67 -7.53
C VAL A 37 1.95 -3.04 -8.82
N TRP A 38 0.62 -3.05 -8.76
CA TRP A 38 -0.24 -3.63 -9.80
C TRP A 38 -0.72 -2.60 -10.83
N PRO A 39 -1.40 -3.02 -11.91
CA PRO A 39 -1.78 -2.14 -13.01
C PRO A 39 -2.51 -0.87 -12.56
N GLY A 40 -2.14 0.27 -13.13
CA GLY A 40 -2.79 1.56 -12.85
C GLY A 40 -2.54 2.13 -11.45
N ALA A 41 -1.80 1.43 -10.58
CA ALA A 41 -1.42 2.01 -9.29
C ALA A 41 -0.42 3.15 -9.48
N VAL A 42 -0.57 4.22 -8.68
CA VAL A 42 0.27 5.42 -8.73
C VAL A 42 0.88 5.69 -7.36
N LEU A 43 2.20 5.63 -7.26
CA LEU A 43 2.96 6.01 -6.07
C LEU A 43 3.71 7.31 -6.40
N ARG A 44 3.29 8.44 -5.81
CA ARG A 44 3.84 9.76 -6.15
C ARG A 44 4.46 10.44 -4.93
N GLY A 45 5.78 10.27 -4.80
CA GLY A 45 6.66 10.88 -3.79
C GLY A 45 7.35 12.14 -4.31
N ASP A 46 6.60 13.05 -4.95
CA ASP A 46 7.14 14.29 -5.52
C ASP A 46 7.45 15.33 -4.43
N TYR A 47 6.63 15.40 -3.41
CA TYR A 47 6.82 16.28 -2.25
C TYR A 47 7.47 15.56 -1.07
N GLY A 48 6.87 14.52 -0.54
CA GLY A 48 7.35 13.74 0.60
C GLY A 48 7.78 12.34 0.21
N THR A 49 8.23 11.58 1.21
CA THR A 49 8.71 10.21 1.06
C THR A 49 7.57 9.20 1.11
N ILE A 50 7.61 8.19 0.25
CA ILE A 50 6.78 7.00 0.32
C ILE A 50 7.67 5.79 0.60
N VAL A 51 7.28 4.99 1.61
CA VAL A 51 7.96 3.73 1.92
C VAL A 51 6.95 2.60 1.87
N VAL A 52 7.26 1.57 1.09
CA VAL A 52 6.54 0.30 1.04
C VAL A 52 7.50 -0.79 1.52
N GLY A 53 7.16 -1.47 2.60
CA GLY A 53 7.95 -2.54 3.20
C GLY A 53 8.00 -3.80 2.33
N ASP A 54 8.50 -4.90 2.90
CA ASP A 54 8.69 -6.16 2.18
C ASP A 54 7.38 -6.95 2.05
N LYS A 55 7.24 -7.75 0.97
CA LYS A 55 6.08 -8.61 0.70
C LYS A 55 4.73 -7.89 0.80
N THR A 56 4.70 -6.60 0.48
CA THR A 56 3.49 -5.77 0.50
C THR A 56 2.92 -5.61 -0.90
N SER A 57 1.60 -5.76 -1.03
CA SER A 57 0.89 -5.65 -2.32
C SER A 57 0.12 -4.34 -2.40
N ILE A 58 0.44 -3.50 -3.40
CA ILE A 58 -0.30 -2.27 -3.75
C ILE A 58 -1.12 -2.55 -5.01
N GLN A 59 -2.42 -2.74 -4.84
CA GLN A 59 -3.27 -3.30 -5.90
C GLN A 59 -3.74 -2.25 -6.93
N ASP A 60 -4.42 -2.76 -7.96
CA ASP A 60 -4.77 -2.03 -9.17
C ASP A 60 -5.47 -0.70 -8.87
N GLY A 61 -5.03 0.36 -9.55
CA GLY A 61 -5.62 1.69 -9.45
C GLY A 61 -5.46 2.39 -8.10
N THR A 62 -4.72 1.82 -7.16
CA THR A 62 -4.44 2.44 -5.86
C THR A 62 -3.59 3.69 -6.03
N VAL A 63 -3.92 4.76 -5.29
CA VAL A 63 -3.12 5.98 -5.24
C VAL A 63 -2.46 6.11 -3.88
N VAL A 64 -1.13 6.23 -3.89
CA VAL A 64 -0.32 6.52 -2.69
C VAL A 64 0.40 7.83 -2.92
N HIS A 65 0.17 8.80 -2.04
CA HIS A 65 0.78 10.12 -2.12
C HIS A 65 1.41 10.52 -0.78
N ALA A 66 2.37 11.41 -0.81
CA ALA A 66 2.99 12.02 0.36
C ALA A 66 3.08 13.52 0.18
N THR A 67 2.86 14.29 1.23
CA THR A 67 2.96 15.75 1.22
C THR A 67 4.32 16.20 1.75
N HIS A 68 4.63 17.51 1.72
CA HIS A 68 5.93 18.05 2.15
C HIS A 68 6.33 17.61 3.56
N ASP A 69 5.39 17.55 4.47
CA ASP A 69 5.58 17.34 5.92
C ASP A 69 5.04 15.98 6.38
N LYS A 70 4.42 15.20 5.49
CA LYS A 70 3.79 13.93 5.86
C LYS A 70 4.19 12.84 4.87
N ALA A 71 5.08 11.98 5.32
CA ALA A 71 5.41 10.75 4.62
C ALA A 71 4.21 9.79 4.62
N THR A 72 4.15 8.92 3.63
CA THR A 72 3.25 7.76 3.63
C THR A 72 4.09 6.50 3.80
N THR A 73 3.87 5.79 4.90
CA THR A 73 4.60 4.56 5.21
C THR A 73 3.64 3.39 5.26
N ILE A 74 3.93 2.38 4.46
CA ILE A 74 3.21 1.10 4.45
C ILE A 74 4.22 0.03 4.83
N GLY A 75 3.95 -0.66 5.92
CA GLY A 75 4.82 -1.69 6.47
C GLY A 75 4.97 -2.92 5.60
N SER A 76 5.52 -3.96 6.17
CA SER A 76 5.75 -5.24 5.53
C SER A 76 4.51 -6.15 5.65
N ARG A 77 4.35 -7.07 4.70
CA ARG A 77 3.26 -8.05 4.69
C ARG A 77 1.87 -7.41 4.76
N CYS A 78 1.74 -6.25 4.11
CA CYS A 78 0.47 -5.55 3.99
C CYS A 78 -0.21 -5.86 2.66
N VAL A 79 -1.54 -5.77 2.66
CA VAL A 79 -2.34 -5.82 1.44
C VAL A 79 -3.12 -4.52 1.32
N VAL A 80 -2.81 -3.70 0.31
CA VAL A 80 -3.58 -2.50 -0.03
C VAL A 80 -4.44 -2.83 -1.23
N GLY A 81 -5.74 -2.91 -1.01
CA GLY A 81 -6.74 -3.33 -1.98
C GLY A 81 -6.93 -2.34 -3.12
N HIS A 82 -7.57 -2.83 -4.18
CA HIS A 82 -7.80 -2.08 -5.41
C HIS A 82 -8.45 -0.72 -5.17
N LEU A 83 -8.05 0.30 -5.92
CA LEU A 83 -8.64 1.66 -5.87
C LEU A 83 -8.57 2.33 -4.50
N ALA A 84 -7.72 1.89 -3.58
CA ALA A 84 -7.55 2.57 -2.31
C ALA A 84 -6.80 3.91 -2.49
N HIS A 85 -7.02 4.86 -1.56
CA HIS A 85 -6.27 6.11 -1.50
C HIS A 85 -5.59 6.25 -0.14
N LEU A 86 -4.27 6.41 -0.15
CA LEU A 86 -3.45 6.60 1.04
C LEU A 86 -2.64 7.89 0.90
N GLU A 87 -2.72 8.79 1.89
CA GLU A 87 -1.99 10.06 1.84
C GLU A 87 -1.55 10.50 3.24
N GLY A 88 -0.24 10.69 3.43
CA GLY A 88 0.34 11.19 4.68
C GLY A 88 0.03 10.33 5.91
N CYS A 89 -0.07 9.03 5.76
CA CYS A 89 -0.51 8.09 6.78
C CYS A 89 0.51 6.98 7.04
N THR A 90 0.29 6.22 8.09
CA THR A 90 1.08 5.04 8.44
C THR A 90 0.20 3.80 8.49
N VAL A 91 0.59 2.76 7.76
CA VAL A 91 0.01 1.42 7.85
C VAL A 91 1.11 0.50 8.37
N GLU A 92 0.96 -0.03 9.57
CA GLU A 92 1.94 -0.94 10.18
C GLU A 92 1.82 -2.35 9.60
N ASP A 93 2.81 -3.18 9.92
CA ASP A 93 2.96 -4.55 9.40
C ASP A 93 1.70 -5.41 9.56
N ASP A 94 1.58 -6.41 8.68
CA ASP A 94 0.53 -7.44 8.73
C ASP A 94 -0.90 -6.88 8.64
N SER A 95 -1.08 -5.69 8.06
CA SER A 95 -2.38 -4.99 7.97
C SER A 95 -3.02 -5.12 6.59
N LEU A 96 -4.34 -4.91 6.53
CA LEU A 96 -5.08 -4.86 5.28
C LEU A 96 -5.86 -3.55 5.15
N VAL A 97 -5.66 -2.86 4.03
CA VAL A 97 -6.46 -1.70 3.61
C VAL A 97 -7.37 -2.15 2.48
N GLY A 98 -8.67 -2.17 2.73
CA GLY A 98 -9.68 -2.72 1.81
C GLY A 98 -9.86 -1.89 0.54
N SER A 99 -10.40 -2.52 -0.50
CA SER A 99 -10.63 -1.88 -1.81
C SER A 99 -11.50 -0.63 -1.69
N GLY A 100 -11.12 0.43 -2.42
CA GLY A 100 -11.83 1.70 -2.46
C GLY A 100 -11.85 2.46 -1.14
N SER A 101 -11.07 2.06 -0.13
CA SER A 101 -10.98 2.79 1.13
C SER A 101 -10.06 4.00 1.03
N ILE A 102 -10.20 4.92 1.97
CA ILE A 102 -9.43 6.16 2.04
C ILE A 102 -8.78 6.25 3.42
N VAL A 103 -7.45 6.42 3.47
CA VAL A 103 -6.68 6.62 4.70
C VAL A 103 -5.95 7.95 4.60
N LEU A 104 -6.35 8.90 5.44
CA LEU A 104 -5.93 10.30 5.33
C LEU A 104 -4.76 10.65 6.26
N HIS A 105 -4.33 11.92 6.21
CA HIS A 105 -3.15 12.45 6.90
C HIS A 105 -3.13 12.12 8.38
N ASP A 106 -1.97 11.75 8.88
CA ASP A 106 -1.71 11.41 10.29
C ASP A 106 -2.54 10.22 10.82
N ALA A 107 -3.31 9.56 9.94
CA ALA A 107 -3.97 8.31 10.32
C ALA A 107 -2.95 7.19 10.50
N ILE A 108 -3.21 6.32 11.47
CA ILE A 108 -2.34 5.17 11.76
C ILE A 108 -3.19 3.91 11.76
N VAL A 109 -2.85 2.95 10.92
CA VAL A 109 -3.38 1.60 10.99
C VAL A 109 -2.34 0.74 11.71
N ARG A 110 -2.62 0.36 12.96
CA ARG A 110 -1.70 -0.45 13.77
C ARG A 110 -1.63 -1.89 13.26
N SER A 111 -0.56 -2.55 13.64
CA SER A 111 -0.21 -3.90 13.18
C SER A 111 -1.40 -4.87 13.23
N GLY A 112 -1.64 -5.59 12.15
CA GLY A 112 -2.77 -6.52 12.00
C GLY A 112 -4.14 -5.84 11.91
N GLY A 113 -4.19 -4.51 11.75
CA GLY A 113 -5.43 -3.76 11.58
C GLY A 113 -6.07 -3.99 10.20
N LEU A 114 -7.38 -3.87 10.14
CA LEU A 114 -8.18 -3.96 8.92
C LEU A 114 -8.93 -2.64 8.67
N VAL A 115 -8.70 -2.01 7.56
CA VAL A 115 -9.60 -0.98 7.01
C VAL A 115 -10.54 -1.67 6.03
N GLY A 116 -11.84 -1.67 6.30
CA GLY A 116 -12.83 -2.33 5.45
C GLY A 116 -12.99 -1.62 4.10
N ALA A 117 -13.45 -2.36 3.09
CA ALA A 117 -13.69 -1.82 1.77
C ALA A 117 -14.60 -0.59 1.81
N GLY A 118 -14.23 0.47 1.08
CA GLY A 118 -14.96 1.74 1.04
C GLY A 118 -14.98 2.55 2.34
N ALA A 119 -14.25 2.13 3.37
CA ALA A 119 -14.19 2.89 4.62
C ALA A 119 -13.30 4.13 4.50
N VAL A 120 -13.60 5.17 5.29
CA VAL A 120 -12.81 6.41 5.37
C VAL A 120 -12.22 6.57 6.76
N VAL A 121 -10.92 6.39 6.89
CA VAL A 121 -10.14 6.68 8.09
C VAL A 121 -9.70 8.14 8.01
N SER A 122 -10.34 8.99 8.80
CA SER A 122 -10.12 10.44 8.79
C SER A 122 -8.76 10.83 9.37
N ASN A 123 -8.38 12.08 9.15
CA ASN A 123 -7.12 12.64 9.63
C ASN A 123 -6.91 12.39 11.13
N GLY A 124 -5.71 11.92 11.50
CA GLY A 124 -5.30 11.70 12.88
C GLY A 124 -6.01 10.54 13.59
N VAL A 125 -6.84 9.78 12.88
CA VAL A 125 -7.54 8.63 13.48
C VAL A 125 -6.61 7.43 13.54
N GLU A 126 -6.58 6.77 14.70
CA GLU A 126 -5.86 5.51 14.89
C GLU A 126 -6.83 4.32 14.79
N VAL A 127 -6.52 3.37 13.93
CA VAL A 127 -7.10 2.03 13.91
C VAL A 127 -6.23 1.17 14.82
N PRO A 128 -6.72 0.76 16.01
CA PRO A 128 -5.93 -0.04 16.94
C PRO A 128 -5.47 -1.37 16.34
N ALA A 129 -4.41 -1.95 16.91
CA ALA A 129 -3.94 -3.27 16.50
C ALA A 129 -5.07 -4.29 16.53
N LYS A 130 -5.17 -5.13 15.48
CA LYS A 130 -6.21 -6.16 15.32
C LYS A 130 -7.64 -5.64 15.34
N ALA A 131 -7.84 -4.32 15.22
CA ALA A 131 -9.17 -3.75 15.07
C ALA A 131 -9.59 -3.71 13.60
N MET A 132 -10.90 -3.62 13.40
CA MET A 132 -11.52 -3.44 12.10
C MET A 132 -12.18 -2.05 12.04
N ALA A 133 -11.77 -1.22 11.07
CA ALA A 133 -12.33 0.09 10.81
C ALA A 133 -13.34 0.03 9.65
N LEU A 134 -14.61 0.33 9.88
CA LEU A 134 -15.70 0.16 8.90
C LEU A 134 -16.54 1.41 8.74
N GLY A 135 -16.94 1.73 7.52
CA GLY A 135 -17.90 2.79 7.19
C GLY A 135 -17.29 4.17 6.99
N ILE A 136 -18.14 5.19 6.85
CA ILE A 136 -17.79 6.58 6.58
C ILE A 136 -18.54 7.49 7.57
N PRO A 137 -17.83 8.18 8.52
CA PRO A 137 -16.44 7.93 8.90
C PRO A 137 -16.27 6.54 9.53
N ALA A 138 -15.05 6.02 9.48
CA ALA A 138 -14.76 4.67 9.97
C ALA A 138 -15.04 4.54 11.48
N LYS A 139 -15.73 3.48 11.87
CA LYS A 139 -15.98 3.08 13.25
C LYS A 139 -15.21 1.80 13.57
N MET A 140 -14.60 1.76 14.75
CA MET A 140 -13.73 0.67 15.16
C MET A 140 -14.52 -0.49 15.79
N ARG A 141 -14.13 -1.72 15.41
CA ARG A 141 -14.46 -2.95 16.13
C ARG A 141 -13.15 -3.51 16.67
N LEU A 142 -12.97 -3.45 17.96
CA LEU A 142 -11.74 -3.90 18.63
C LEU A 142 -11.64 -5.43 18.60
N ASP A 143 -10.41 -5.95 18.58
CA ASP A 143 -10.09 -7.38 18.62
C ASP A 143 -10.87 -8.22 17.61
N ALA A 144 -11.18 -7.63 16.45
CA ALA A 144 -12.02 -8.25 15.43
C ALA A 144 -11.22 -9.00 14.34
N VAL A 145 -9.89 -8.87 14.33
CA VAL A 145 -8.99 -9.48 13.35
C VAL A 145 -8.08 -10.49 14.05
N PRO A 146 -8.28 -11.80 13.85
CA PRO A 146 -7.39 -12.84 14.37
C PRO A 146 -5.97 -12.74 13.81
N ASP A 147 -4.97 -13.19 14.56
CA ASP A 147 -3.59 -13.25 14.10
C ASP A 147 -3.46 -14.08 12.81
N GLY A 148 -2.62 -13.59 11.89
CA GLY A 148 -2.36 -14.28 10.63
C GLY A 148 -3.50 -14.25 9.60
N THR A 149 -4.57 -13.50 9.85
CA THR A 149 -5.74 -13.40 8.95
C THR A 149 -5.33 -13.08 7.51
N PHE A 150 -4.34 -12.22 7.30
CA PHE A 150 -3.94 -11.76 5.98
C PHE A 150 -2.76 -12.54 5.38
N ALA A 151 -2.10 -13.42 6.15
CA ALA A 151 -0.92 -14.17 5.69
C ALA A 151 -1.17 -14.95 4.38
N PRO A 152 -2.32 -15.65 4.18
CA PRO A 152 -2.58 -16.33 2.91
C PRO A 152 -2.64 -15.38 1.71
N ALA A 153 -3.20 -14.19 1.88
CA ALA A 153 -3.26 -13.18 0.82
C ALA A 153 -1.85 -12.64 0.51
N VAL A 154 -1.06 -12.34 1.53
CA VAL A 154 0.33 -11.89 1.39
C VAL A 154 1.16 -12.89 0.57
N GLU A 155 1.13 -14.16 0.94
CA GLU A 155 1.88 -15.21 0.23
C GLU A 155 1.38 -15.39 -1.22
N MET A 156 0.07 -15.30 -1.44
CA MET A 156 -0.51 -15.37 -2.79
C MET A 156 -0.02 -14.21 -3.68
N TYR A 157 0.03 -12.97 -3.15
CA TYR A 157 0.50 -11.83 -3.94
C TYR A 157 2.02 -11.86 -4.15
N ALA A 158 2.80 -12.33 -3.18
CA ALA A 158 4.23 -12.54 -3.36
C ALA A 158 4.51 -13.58 -4.45
N TRP A 159 3.78 -14.70 -4.47
CA TRP A 159 3.85 -15.70 -5.53
C TRP A 159 3.43 -15.14 -6.89
N ASN A 160 2.32 -14.38 -6.94
CA ASN A 160 1.87 -13.74 -8.17
C ASN A 160 2.91 -12.76 -8.70
N ALA A 161 3.54 -11.95 -7.85
CA ALA A 161 4.59 -11.02 -8.25
C ALA A 161 5.74 -11.75 -8.98
N ALA A 162 6.23 -12.85 -8.40
CA ALA A 162 7.27 -13.67 -9.01
C ALA A 162 6.81 -14.26 -10.36
N ARG A 163 5.58 -14.78 -10.42
CA ARG A 163 5.01 -15.32 -11.67
C ARG A 163 4.89 -14.26 -12.76
N TYR A 164 4.39 -13.07 -12.44
CA TYR A 164 4.23 -11.99 -13.42
C TYR A 164 5.56 -11.49 -13.96
N LYS A 165 6.63 -11.53 -13.16
CA LYS A 165 7.99 -11.20 -13.65
C LYS A 165 8.45 -12.10 -14.79
N THR A 166 8.04 -13.36 -14.79
CA THR A 166 8.47 -14.37 -15.78
C THR A 166 7.46 -14.57 -16.90
N ASP A 167 6.18 -14.55 -16.61
CA ASP A 167 5.15 -15.09 -17.49
C ASP A 167 4.37 -14.00 -18.22
N LEU A 168 4.34 -12.75 -17.69
CA LEU A 168 3.58 -11.66 -18.33
C LEU A 168 4.23 -11.27 -19.66
N LYS A 169 3.45 -11.33 -20.74
CA LYS A 169 3.85 -10.92 -22.08
C LYS A 169 2.83 -9.95 -22.66
N ARG A 170 3.32 -8.80 -23.08
CA ARG A 170 2.52 -7.86 -23.87
C ARG A 170 2.36 -8.41 -25.29
N LEU A 171 1.15 -8.35 -25.86
CA LEU A 171 0.81 -8.93 -27.14
C LEU A 171 0.65 -7.90 -28.28
N ASP A 172 0.74 -6.59 -27.94
CA ASP A 172 0.63 -5.45 -28.87
C ASP A 172 1.85 -4.51 -28.76
#